data_b3551a25db28df924a92f4752deeb877
#
_entry.id   b3551a25db28df924a92f4752deeb877
#
_cell.length_a   1.000
_cell.length_b   1.000
_cell.length_c   1.000
_cell.angle_alpha   90.00
_cell.angle_beta   90.00
_cell.angle_gamma   90.00
#
_symmetry.space_group_name_H-M   'P 1'
#
loop_
_entity.id
_entity.type
_entity.pdbx_description
1 polymer ?
#
loop_
_entity_poly.entity_id
_entity_poly.type
_entity_poly.pdbx_seq_one_letter_code
_entity_poly.pdbx_strand_id
1 'polypeptide(L)'
;MNHMRERCDYVFTTGGIGPTHDDITASCIAQAFDVPLIEHPEIAALIRSREAPPDIMRSRLRMAQVPEGSGLIANTTGGPPGFFKENVYVMAGIPRVIQAMLAILDGQRRRGAIVLGRSVSAFLAESEIAVSYTHVTLPTKA
;
A
#
# COMPACT_ATOMS: atom_id res chain seq x y z
N MET A 1 -1.20 13.88 -1.83
CA MET A 1 -1.65 12.80 -2.75
C MET A 1 -1.66 13.27 -4.21
N ASN A 2 -2.40 14.31 -4.57
CA ASN A 2 -2.55 14.76 -5.98
C ASN A 2 -1.22 15.01 -6.69
N HIS A 3 -0.29 15.73 -6.06
CA HIS A 3 1.05 15.94 -6.61
C HIS A 3 1.81 14.64 -6.96
N MET A 4 1.65 13.58 -6.17
CA MET A 4 2.33 12.31 -6.42
C MET A 4 1.68 11.55 -7.57
N ARG A 5 0.33 11.50 -7.63
CA ARG A 5 -0.38 10.77 -8.70
C ARG A 5 -0.17 11.37 -10.09
N GLU A 6 0.10 12.68 -10.17
CA GLU A 6 0.36 13.37 -11.44
C GLU A 6 1.78 13.11 -11.98
N ARG A 7 2.73 12.74 -11.11
CA ARG A 7 4.15 12.64 -11.44
C ARG A 7 4.69 11.21 -11.44
N CYS A 8 3.96 10.27 -10.85
CA CYS A 8 4.39 8.89 -10.70
C CYS A 8 3.46 7.96 -11.48
N ASP A 9 4.02 6.94 -12.13
CA ASP A 9 3.24 5.89 -12.78
C ASP A 9 2.41 5.10 -11.76
N TYR A 10 2.95 4.91 -10.55
CA TYR A 10 2.29 4.21 -9.45
C TYR A 10 2.54 4.92 -8.12
N VAL A 11 1.50 5.06 -7.32
CA VAL A 11 1.57 5.57 -5.94
C VAL A 11 1.07 4.48 -4.99
N PHE A 12 1.91 4.08 -4.07
CA PHE A 12 1.56 3.08 -3.06
C PHE A 12 1.42 3.75 -1.70
N THR A 13 0.34 3.42 -0.99
CA THR A 13 0.15 3.80 0.41
C THR A 13 -0.22 2.57 1.23
N THR A 14 0.23 2.52 2.47
CA THR A 14 0.03 1.38 3.36
C THR A 14 -0.49 1.84 4.70
N GLY A 15 -1.47 1.10 5.25
CA GLY A 15 -2.10 1.41 6.53
C GLY A 15 -3.28 2.39 6.44
N GLY A 16 -3.93 2.59 7.57
CA GLY A 16 -5.06 3.50 7.70
C GLY A 16 -6.36 3.05 7.00
N ILE A 17 -6.50 1.73 6.76
CA ILE A 17 -7.70 1.10 6.21
C ILE A 17 -8.28 0.02 7.15
N GLY A 18 -7.97 0.11 8.42
CA GLY A 18 -8.49 -0.76 9.47
C GLY A 18 -9.86 -0.31 10.01
N PRO A 19 -10.29 -0.93 11.14
CA PRO A 19 -11.60 -0.69 11.71
C PRO A 19 -11.65 0.47 12.71
N THR A 20 -10.53 1.13 13.00
CA THR A 20 -10.41 2.13 14.06
C THR A 20 -10.72 3.54 13.57
N HIS A 21 -10.88 4.49 14.48
CA HIS A 21 -11.29 5.85 14.13
C HIS A 21 -10.18 6.66 13.46
N ASP A 22 -8.95 6.28 13.64
CA ASP A 22 -7.75 6.86 13.03
C ASP A 22 -7.43 6.26 11.65
N ASP A 23 -8.16 5.22 11.23
CA ASP A 23 -8.07 4.67 9.87
C ASP A 23 -8.81 5.57 8.87
N ILE A 24 -8.16 6.62 8.41
CA ILE A 24 -8.74 7.67 7.56
C ILE A 24 -8.23 7.64 6.10
N THR A 25 -7.39 6.67 5.73
CA THR A 25 -6.77 6.64 4.40
C THR A 25 -7.82 6.60 3.29
N ALA A 26 -8.85 5.77 3.41
CA ALA A 26 -9.90 5.67 2.38
C ALA A 26 -10.63 7.01 2.17
N SER A 27 -10.96 7.72 3.25
CA SER A 27 -11.61 9.04 3.15
C SER A 27 -10.69 10.10 2.57
N CYS A 28 -9.41 10.10 2.91
CA CYS A 28 -8.41 11.00 2.33
C CYS A 28 -8.22 10.76 0.81
N ILE A 29 -8.25 9.50 0.39
CA ILE A 29 -8.19 9.16 -1.04
C ILE A 29 -9.48 9.60 -1.75
N ALA A 30 -10.66 9.34 -1.19
CA ALA A 30 -11.93 9.78 -1.74
C ALA A 30 -11.95 11.31 -1.95
N GLN A 31 -11.51 12.06 -0.95
CA GLN A 31 -11.38 13.51 -1.03
C GLN A 31 -10.36 13.96 -2.10
N ALA A 32 -9.21 13.28 -2.22
CA ALA A 32 -8.19 13.61 -3.21
C ALA A 32 -8.66 13.39 -4.65
N PHE A 33 -9.60 12.48 -4.86
CA PHE A 33 -10.21 12.19 -6.17
C PHE A 33 -11.56 12.88 -6.40
N ASP A 34 -12.03 13.66 -5.42
CA ASP A 34 -13.33 14.33 -5.45
C ASP A 34 -14.49 13.35 -5.76
N VAL A 35 -14.49 12.21 -5.07
CA VAL A 35 -15.52 11.19 -5.21
C VAL A 35 -16.09 10.81 -3.84
N PRO A 36 -17.34 10.32 -3.76
CA PRO A 36 -17.89 9.84 -2.50
C PRO A 36 -17.17 8.60 -1.97
N LEU A 37 -17.20 8.44 -0.66
CA LEU A 37 -16.82 7.21 0.03
C LEU A 37 -18.06 6.31 0.09
N ILE A 38 -17.95 5.09 -0.44
CA ILE A 38 -19.05 4.14 -0.51
C ILE A 38 -18.74 2.84 0.24
N GLU A 39 -19.75 2.14 0.72
CA GLU A 39 -19.59 0.77 1.22
C GLU A 39 -19.50 -0.19 0.02
N HIS A 40 -18.34 -0.84 -0.17
CA HIS A 40 -18.14 -1.80 -1.25
C HIS A 40 -18.87 -3.12 -0.94
N PRO A 41 -19.76 -3.61 -1.82
CA PRO A 41 -20.61 -4.74 -1.51
C PRO A 41 -19.84 -6.04 -1.25
N GLU A 42 -18.80 -6.34 -2.00
CA GLU A 42 -17.98 -7.55 -1.83
C GLU A 42 -17.22 -7.55 -0.50
N ILE A 43 -16.65 -6.39 -0.10
CA ILE A 43 -15.94 -6.27 1.18
C ILE A 43 -16.94 -6.40 2.33
N ALA A 44 -18.08 -5.73 2.24
CA ALA A 44 -19.12 -5.79 3.26
C ALA A 44 -19.67 -7.22 3.40
N ALA A 45 -19.90 -7.94 2.30
CA ALA A 45 -20.33 -9.34 2.33
C ALA A 45 -19.28 -10.23 3.01
N LEU A 46 -17.99 -10.07 2.68
CA LEU A 46 -16.89 -10.80 3.32
C LEU A 46 -16.81 -10.52 4.83
N ILE A 47 -17.02 -9.29 5.24
CA ILE A 47 -17.00 -8.93 6.67
C ILE A 47 -18.22 -9.50 7.39
N ARG A 48 -19.40 -9.41 6.80
CA ARG A 48 -20.66 -9.94 7.37
C ARG A 48 -20.70 -11.47 7.45
N SER A 49 -19.94 -12.18 6.59
CA SER A 49 -19.83 -13.64 6.67
C SER A 49 -19.14 -14.14 7.95
N ARG A 50 -18.52 -13.25 8.72
CA ARG A 50 -17.85 -13.54 9.98
C ARG A 50 -18.65 -12.95 11.13
N GLU A 51 -19.43 -13.79 11.80
CA GLU A 51 -20.25 -13.37 12.93
C GLU A 51 -19.46 -12.58 13.97
N ALA A 52 -20.07 -11.53 14.47
CA ALA A 52 -19.54 -10.67 15.53
C ALA A 52 -20.68 -9.93 16.23
N PRO A 53 -20.48 -9.51 17.48
CA PRO A 53 -21.41 -8.59 18.15
C PRO A 53 -21.66 -7.32 17.32
N PRO A 54 -22.86 -6.70 17.43
CA PRO A 54 -23.27 -5.58 16.58
C PRO A 54 -22.27 -4.42 16.56
N ASP A 55 -21.69 -4.07 17.69
CA ASP A 55 -20.73 -2.96 17.78
C ASP A 55 -19.40 -3.29 17.09
N ILE A 56 -18.93 -4.53 17.24
CA ILE A 56 -17.74 -5.01 16.54
C ILE A 56 -18.01 -5.09 15.04
N MET A 57 -19.18 -5.56 14.63
CA MET A 57 -19.57 -5.60 13.21
C MET A 57 -19.59 -4.20 12.61
N ARG A 58 -20.16 -3.22 13.29
CA ARG A 58 -20.17 -1.82 12.85
C ARG A 58 -18.75 -1.28 12.66
N SER A 59 -17.87 -1.55 13.62
CA SER A 59 -16.47 -1.16 13.52
C SER A 59 -15.78 -1.84 12.33
N ARG A 60 -15.98 -3.15 12.13
CA ARG A 60 -15.41 -3.89 11.00
C ARG A 60 -15.90 -3.40 9.64
N LEU A 61 -17.16 -3.01 9.52
CA LEU A 61 -17.74 -2.49 8.27
C LEU A 61 -17.11 -1.17 7.81
N ARG A 62 -16.40 -0.45 8.68
CA ARG A 62 -15.57 0.68 8.25
C ARG A 62 -14.52 0.28 7.22
N MET A 63 -13.99 -0.93 7.30
CA MET A 63 -13.02 -1.46 6.33
C MET A 63 -13.65 -1.72 4.95
N ALA A 64 -14.97 -1.70 4.83
CA ALA A 64 -15.66 -1.80 3.55
C ALA A 64 -15.83 -0.44 2.85
N GLN A 65 -15.46 0.65 3.50
CA GLN A 65 -15.56 1.99 2.93
C GLN A 65 -14.40 2.23 1.96
N VAL A 66 -14.72 2.48 0.70
CA VAL A 66 -13.74 2.78 -0.36
C VAL A 66 -14.23 3.95 -1.21
N PRO A 67 -13.32 4.68 -1.89
CA PRO A 67 -13.72 5.69 -2.87
C PRO A 67 -14.56 5.06 -4.00
N GLU A 68 -15.61 5.73 -4.43
CA GLU A 68 -16.43 5.27 -5.55
C GLU A 68 -15.59 5.00 -6.81
N GLY A 69 -15.87 3.90 -7.50
CA GLY A 69 -15.14 3.47 -8.69
C GLY A 69 -13.74 2.90 -8.40
N SER A 70 -13.46 2.50 -7.16
CA SER A 70 -12.24 1.77 -6.81
C SER A 70 -12.30 0.31 -7.26
N GLY A 71 -11.19 -0.21 -7.75
CA GLY A 71 -10.96 -1.65 -7.88
C GLY A 71 -10.40 -2.24 -6.59
N LEU A 72 -10.47 -3.57 -6.43
CA LEU A 72 -9.99 -4.27 -5.25
C LEU A 72 -8.62 -4.92 -5.47
N ILE A 73 -7.79 -4.92 -4.43
CA ILE A 73 -6.53 -5.66 -4.36
C ILE A 73 -6.78 -6.86 -3.45
N ALA A 74 -6.81 -8.07 -4.00
CA ALA A 74 -7.10 -9.26 -3.23
C ALA A 74 -6.12 -9.47 -2.07
N ASN A 75 -6.63 -10.01 -0.97
CA ASN A 75 -5.84 -10.34 0.21
C ASN A 75 -5.88 -11.86 0.45
N THR A 76 -4.85 -12.56 0.03
CA THR A 76 -4.74 -14.03 0.18
C THR A 76 -4.50 -14.47 1.63
N THR A 77 -4.27 -13.55 2.56
CA THR A 77 -4.15 -13.89 3.99
C THR A 77 -5.50 -14.03 4.70
N GLY A 78 -6.61 -13.84 3.97
CA GLY A 78 -7.97 -14.03 4.46
C GLY A 78 -8.61 -12.80 5.12
N GLY A 79 -7.94 -11.66 5.18
CA GLY A 79 -8.51 -10.39 5.62
C GLY A 79 -9.22 -9.63 4.50
N PRO A 80 -9.81 -8.46 4.80
CA PRO A 80 -10.37 -7.58 3.79
C PRO A 80 -9.35 -7.21 2.72
N PRO A 81 -9.76 -7.04 1.45
CA PRO A 81 -8.89 -6.60 0.38
C PRO A 81 -8.42 -5.15 0.59
N GLY A 82 -7.33 -4.78 -0.07
CA GLY A 82 -7.00 -3.39 -0.33
C GLY A 82 -7.83 -2.87 -1.51
N PHE A 83 -7.59 -1.63 -1.90
CA PHE A 83 -8.26 -1.05 -3.07
C PHE A 83 -7.27 -0.21 -3.89
N PHE A 84 -7.63 0.06 -5.13
CA PHE A 84 -6.90 1.01 -5.96
C PHE A 84 -7.88 1.91 -6.72
N LYS A 85 -7.43 3.13 -7.00
CA LYS A 85 -8.14 4.05 -7.87
C LYS A 85 -7.12 4.71 -8.78
N GLU A 86 -7.31 4.56 -10.10
CA GLU A 86 -6.33 4.96 -11.10
C GLU A 86 -4.93 4.37 -10.79
N ASN A 87 -3.91 5.22 -10.63
CA ASN A 87 -2.54 4.82 -10.30
C ASN A 87 -2.22 4.79 -8.78
N VAL A 88 -3.22 4.97 -7.92
CA VAL A 88 -3.06 4.97 -6.46
C VAL A 88 -3.53 3.64 -5.88
N TYR A 89 -2.62 2.93 -5.23
CA TYR A 89 -2.82 1.60 -4.63
C TYR A 89 -2.74 1.70 -3.11
N VAL A 90 -3.79 1.27 -2.43
CA VAL A 90 -3.95 1.37 -0.98
C VAL A 90 -3.99 -0.03 -0.37
N MET A 91 -3.03 -0.33 0.49
CA MET A 91 -2.84 -1.64 1.09
C MET A 91 -2.87 -1.56 2.61
N ALA A 92 -3.11 -2.69 3.26
CA ALA A 92 -3.04 -2.78 4.72
C ALA A 92 -1.63 -2.46 5.24
N GLY A 93 -1.52 -2.03 6.50
CA GLY A 93 -0.24 -1.69 7.13
C GLY A 93 0.56 -2.89 7.67
N ILE A 94 0.00 -4.11 7.64
CA ILE A 94 0.64 -5.32 8.19
C ILE A 94 1.61 -5.90 7.16
N PRO A 95 2.91 -6.09 7.46
CA PRO A 95 3.93 -6.50 6.47
C PRO A 95 3.57 -7.76 5.69
N ARG A 96 3.06 -8.81 6.36
CA ARG A 96 2.62 -10.05 5.71
C ARG A 96 1.49 -9.82 4.70
N VAL A 97 0.57 -8.93 5.04
CA VAL A 97 -0.59 -8.60 4.17
C VAL A 97 -0.14 -7.79 2.96
N ILE A 98 0.75 -6.80 3.17
CA ILE A 98 1.33 -6.01 2.07
C ILE A 98 2.05 -6.92 1.07
N GLN A 99 2.88 -7.85 1.55
CA GLN A 99 3.61 -8.78 0.68
C GLN A 99 2.65 -9.62 -0.16
N ALA A 100 1.58 -10.13 0.44
CA ALA A 100 0.56 -10.89 -0.27
C ALA A 100 -0.18 -10.06 -1.34
N MET A 101 -0.53 -8.82 -1.03
CA MET A 101 -1.17 -7.90 -1.96
C MET A 101 -0.22 -7.48 -3.10
N LEU A 102 1.05 -7.18 -2.79
CA LEU A 102 2.05 -6.84 -3.79
C LEU A 102 2.32 -7.98 -4.77
N ALA A 103 2.37 -9.24 -4.29
CA ALA A 103 2.57 -10.40 -5.13
C ALA A 103 1.49 -10.54 -6.22
N ILE A 104 0.24 -10.18 -5.91
CA ILE A 104 -0.86 -10.16 -6.88
C ILE A 104 -0.68 -9.06 -7.93
N LEU A 105 -0.20 -7.90 -7.50
CA LEU A 105 0.00 -6.76 -8.38
C LEU A 105 1.24 -6.91 -9.29
N ASP A 106 2.21 -7.75 -8.94
CA ASP A 106 3.51 -7.83 -9.62
C ASP A 106 3.40 -8.25 -11.10
N GLY A 107 2.41 -9.09 -11.44
CA GLY A 107 2.14 -9.50 -12.82
C GLY A 107 1.41 -8.45 -13.69
N GLN A 108 0.87 -7.40 -13.09
CA GLN A 108 -0.01 -6.42 -13.75
C GLN A 108 0.65 -5.06 -14.00
N ARG A 109 1.88 -4.87 -13.53
CA ARG A 109 2.57 -3.56 -13.55
C ARG A 109 3.76 -3.53 -14.50
N ARG A 110 4.03 -2.35 -15.05
CA ARG A 110 5.30 -2.09 -15.75
C ARG A 110 6.43 -2.20 -14.73
N ARG A 111 7.41 -3.02 -15.04
CA ARG A 111 8.63 -3.12 -14.22
C ARG A 111 9.58 -1.98 -14.58
N GLY A 112 10.15 -1.33 -13.57
CA GLY A 112 11.25 -0.39 -13.74
C GLY A 112 12.58 -1.12 -14.05
N ALA A 113 13.66 -0.35 -14.20
CA ALA A 113 15.00 -0.90 -14.29
C ALA A 113 15.34 -1.65 -12.99
N ILE A 114 16.08 -2.75 -13.14
CA ILE A 114 16.54 -3.54 -11.99
C ILE A 114 17.58 -2.72 -11.23
N VAL A 115 17.27 -2.37 -9.98
CA VAL A 115 18.21 -1.73 -9.06
C VAL A 115 18.89 -2.82 -8.24
N LEU A 116 20.20 -2.95 -8.41
CA LEU A 116 21.01 -3.88 -7.64
C LEU A 116 21.53 -3.15 -6.39
N GLY A 117 21.18 -3.65 -5.21
CA GLY A 117 21.72 -3.20 -3.93
C GLY A 117 22.84 -4.16 -3.46
N ARG A 118 23.93 -3.63 -2.96
CA ARG A 118 24.98 -4.41 -2.31
C ARG A 118 25.30 -3.78 -0.96
N SER A 119 25.24 -4.56 0.11
CA SER A 119 25.64 -4.12 1.45
C SER A 119 27.03 -4.67 1.77
N VAL A 120 27.89 -3.80 2.30
CA VAL A 120 29.21 -4.18 2.80
C VAL A 120 29.26 -3.81 4.26
N SER A 121 29.54 -4.79 5.12
CA SER A 121 29.77 -4.55 6.56
C SER A 121 31.26 -4.51 6.83
N ALA A 122 31.73 -3.49 7.53
CA ALA A 122 33.13 -3.34 7.92
C ALA A 122 33.24 -3.03 9.41
N PHE A 123 34.26 -3.54 10.06
CA PHE A 123 34.61 -3.24 11.45
C PHE A 123 35.64 -2.10 11.50
N LEU A 124 35.32 -0.97 10.89
CA LEU A 124 36.17 0.22 10.82
C LEU A 124 35.41 1.43 11.39
N ALA A 125 36.13 2.41 11.91
CA ALA A 125 35.53 3.65 12.34
C ALA A 125 34.95 4.41 11.12
N GLU A 126 33.84 5.12 11.32
CA GLU A 126 33.18 5.87 10.25
C GLU A 126 34.12 6.84 9.53
N SER A 127 35.02 7.49 10.27
CA SER A 127 36.05 8.39 9.74
C SER A 127 37.05 7.71 8.77
N GLU A 128 37.29 6.41 8.94
CA GLU A 128 38.19 5.65 8.07
C GLU A 128 37.50 5.20 6.78
N ILE A 129 36.18 5.08 6.80
CA ILE A 129 35.39 4.67 5.65
C ILE A 129 34.89 5.87 4.84
N ALA A 130 34.75 7.03 5.45
CA ALA A 130 34.16 8.24 4.84
C ALA A 130 34.81 8.62 3.50
N VAL A 131 36.13 8.46 3.37
CA VAL A 131 36.86 8.73 2.12
C VAL A 131 36.48 7.75 1.01
N SER A 132 36.21 6.50 1.36
CA SER A 132 35.81 5.47 0.39
C SER A 132 34.38 5.67 -0.10
N TYR A 133 33.47 6.22 0.70
CA TYR A 133 32.10 6.53 0.30
C TYR A 133 32.00 7.62 -0.76
N THR A 134 32.89 8.60 -0.73
CA THR A 134 32.87 9.73 -1.66
C THR A 134 33.44 9.36 -3.05
N HIS A 135 34.08 8.22 -3.19
CA HIS A 135 34.75 7.76 -4.42
C HIS A 135 34.16 6.50 -5.03
N VAL A 136 33.04 5.95 -4.51
CA VAL A 136 32.37 4.80 -5.11
C VAL A 136 31.55 5.28 -6.31
N THR A 137 32.15 5.28 -7.47
CA THR A 137 31.44 5.38 -8.76
C THR A 137 30.96 3.97 -9.13
N LEU A 138 29.64 3.76 -9.13
CA LEU A 138 29.06 2.56 -9.70
C LEU A 138 29.26 2.59 -11.22
N PRO A 139 29.77 1.50 -11.84
CA PRO A 139 29.88 1.44 -13.29
C PRO A 139 28.48 1.54 -13.90
N THR A 140 28.21 2.63 -14.59
CA THR A 140 27.08 2.76 -15.49
C THR A 140 27.36 1.86 -16.68
N LYS A 141 26.64 0.75 -16.79
CA LYS A 141 26.58 0.02 -18.05
C LYS A 141 25.87 0.90 -19.08
N ALA A 142 26.58 1.23 -20.13
CA ALA A 142 26.02 1.73 -21.38
C ALA A 142 25.12 0.66 -22.02
#